data_33c1fd9f63d1c7f38f62885dd057bd96
#
_entry.id   33c1fd9f63d1c7f38f62885dd057bd96
#
_cell.length_a   1.000
_cell.length_b   1.000
_cell.length_c   1.000
_cell.angle_alpha   90.00
_cell.angle_beta   90.00
_cell.angle_gamma   90.00
#
_symmetry.space_group_name_H-M   'P 1'
#
loop_
_entity.id
_entity.type
_entity.pdbx_description
1 polymer ?
#
loop_
_entity_poly.entity_id
_entity_poly.type
_entity_poly.pdbx_seq_one_letter_code
_entity_poly.pdbx_strand_id
1 'polypeptide(L)'
;MADGCVVYACNGRLLCARGSSQVTVGPVANNTWKICGLPQDSHSIENGIIMSKARRYPLLIDPQGQANKYIRNMGKDPNLSEQGIEVCKLTDKNFLRTLENGVRFGRWVLMENIGEQLDASLEPLLLQQRFKQGGTEMIKIGDSQIPWNNQFRFFMTTKMPNPHYAPEVCVKVSLINFAITPSGLEDQILGIVVIEERPDMEEKKNALVLSNARMQKELSALEDLILTKLREA
;
A
#
# COMPACT_ATOMS: atom_id res chain seq x y z
N MET A 1 -19.46 -8.04 4.87
CA MET A 1 -18.84 -8.43 6.17
C MET A 1 -17.38 -8.65 5.90
N ALA A 2 -16.51 -7.73 6.37
CA ALA A 2 -15.09 -7.81 6.11
C ALA A 2 -14.49 -8.88 7.02
N ASP A 3 -14.02 -9.97 6.43
CA ASP A 3 -13.35 -11.04 7.13
C ASP A 3 -12.03 -10.53 7.69
N GLY A 4 -11.99 -10.37 9.03
CA GLY A 4 -10.83 -9.91 9.77
C GLY A 4 -9.72 -10.98 9.79
N CYS A 5 -9.02 -11.14 8.68
CA CYS A 5 -7.81 -11.94 8.61
C CYS A 5 -6.64 -11.12 9.20
N VAL A 6 -6.03 -11.61 10.26
CA VAL A 6 -4.80 -11.03 10.82
C VAL A 6 -3.63 -11.77 10.19
N VAL A 7 -2.78 -11.03 9.49
CA VAL A 7 -1.60 -11.58 8.82
C VAL A 7 -0.39 -11.38 9.73
N TYR A 8 0.30 -12.45 10.04
CA TYR A 8 1.56 -12.44 10.78
C TYR A 8 2.71 -12.87 9.87
N ALA A 9 3.81 -12.13 9.91
CA ALA A 9 5.05 -12.55 9.29
C ALA A 9 5.90 -13.30 10.35
N CYS A 10 6.06 -14.60 10.20
CA CYS A 10 6.94 -15.41 11.04
C CYS A 10 7.86 -16.25 10.15
N ASN A 11 9.16 -16.14 10.38
CA ASN A 11 10.21 -16.92 9.67
C ASN A 11 10.07 -16.92 8.14
N GLY A 12 9.82 -15.74 7.54
CA GLY A 12 9.69 -15.62 6.08
C GLY A 12 8.42 -16.24 5.49
N ARG A 13 7.41 -16.54 6.31
CA ARG A 13 6.10 -17.02 5.85
C ARG A 13 4.99 -16.17 6.42
N LEU A 14 4.07 -15.77 5.55
CA LEU A 14 2.85 -15.07 5.93
C LEU A 14 1.79 -16.07 6.37
N LEU A 15 1.35 -15.99 7.61
CA LEU A 15 0.32 -16.85 8.19
C LEU A 15 -0.95 -16.03 8.44
N CYS A 16 -2.10 -16.59 8.05
CA CYS A 16 -3.40 -16.05 8.42
C CYS A 16 -3.87 -16.69 9.73
N ALA A 17 -4.32 -15.87 10.69
CA ALA A 17 -4.75 -16.36 12.03
C ALA A 17 -6.00 -17.27 12.02
N ARG A 18 -6.65 -17.50 10.87
CA ARG A 18 -7.83 -18.38 10.73
C ARG A 18 -7.55 -19.76 10.15
N GLY A 19 -6.33 -20.23 10.24
CA GLY A 19 -5.96 -21.56 9.76
C GLY A 19 -4.59 -21.54 9.09
N SER A 20 -3.94 -22.68 9.01
CA SER A 20 -2.60 -22.90 8.46
C SER A 20 -2.49 -22.66 6.93
N SER A 21 -3.40 -21.90 6.33
CA SER A 21 -3.37 -21.58 4.90
C SER A 21 -2.44 -20.41 4.64
N GLN A 22 -1.48 -20.60 3.76
CA GLN A 22 -0.66 -19.53 3.22
C GLN A 22 -1.56 -18.47 2.59
N VAL A 23 -1.30 -17.19 2.89
CA VAL A 23 -1.97 -16.08 2.21
C VAL A 23 -1.42 -16.03 0.79
N THR A 24 -2.21 -16.51 -0.16
CA THR A 24 -1.87 -16.41 -1.59
C THR A 24 -2.54 -15.18 -2.17
N VAL A 25 -1.77 -14.42 -2.94
CA VAL A 25 -2.30 -13.30 -3.71
C VAL A 25 -2.77 -13.82 -5.06
N GLY A 26 -3.98 -13.45 -5.43
CA GLY A 26 -4.46 -13.78 -6.78
C GLY A 26 -3.57 -13.16 -7.87
N PRO A 27 -3.43 -13.81 -9.02
CA PRO A 27 -2.56 -13.37 -10.11
C PRO A 27 -2.88 -11.95 -10.61
N VAL A 28 -4.14 -11.54 -10.54
CA VAL A 28 -4.58 -10.19 -10.93
C VAL A 28 -3.98 -9.11 -10.04
N ALA A 29 -4.01 -9.29 -8.72
CA ALA A 29 -3.44 -8.31 -7.77
C ALA A 29 -1.92 -8.20 -7.94
N ASN A 30 -1.23 -9.32 -8.14
CA ASN A 30 0.21 -9.32 -8.38
C ASN A 30 0.58 -8.57 -9.66
N ASN A 31 -0.18 -8.73 -10.74
CA ASN A 31 0.06 -8.00 -11.99
C ASN A 31 -0.23 -6.50 -11.86
N THR A 32 -1.25 -6.11 -11.11
CA THR A 32 -1.51 -4.69 -10.82
C THR A 32 -0.33 -4.06 -10.08
N TRP A 33 0.23 -4.75 -9.10
CA TRP A 33 1.41 -4.27 -8.36
C TRP A 33 2.65 -4.15 -9.24
N LYS A 34 2.85 -5.07 -10.19
CA LYS A 34 3.91 -4.98 -11.21
C LYS A 34 3.79 -3.71 -12.04
N ILE A 35 2.60 -3.44 -12.55
CA ILE A 35 2.32 -2.24 -13.36
C ILE A 35 2.59 -0.98 -12.55
N CYS A 36 2.28 -0.98 -11.26
CA CYS A 36 2.57 0.13 -10.35
C CYS A 36 4.07 0.27 -10.02
N GLY A 37 4.92 -0.68 -10.45
CA GLY A 37 6.37 -0.62 -10.28
C GLY A 37 6.89 -1.29 -9.02
N LEU A 38 6.14 -2.25 -8.46
CA LEU A 38 6.65 -3.09 -7.37
C LEU A 38 7.70 -4.07 -7.94
N PRO A 39 8.90 -4.20 -7.34
CA PRO A 39 9.88 -5.21 -7.71
C PRO A 39 9.30 -6.62 -7.63
N GLN A 40 9.84 -7.54 -8.43
CA GLN A 40 9.30 -8.90 -8.58
C GLN A 40 9.88 -9.90 -7.58
N ASP A 41 10.76 -9.46 -6.70
CA ASP A 41 11.34 -10.32 -5.67
C ASP A 41 10.27 -10.74 -4.65
N SER A 42 10.45 -11.92 -4.07
CA SER A 42 9.51 -12.50 -3.09
C SER A 42 9.26 -11.57 -1.92
N HIS A 43 10.31 -10.87 -1.47
CA HIS A 43 10.25 -9.94 -0.36
C HIS A 43 9.34 -8.73 -0.65
N SER A 44 9.46 -8.13 -1.83
CA SER A 44 8.60 -7.02 -2.26
C SER A 44 7.14 -7.44 -2.42
N ILE A 45 6.89 -8.65 -2.91
CA ILE A 45 5.52 -9.20 -3.01
C ILE A 45 4.92 -9.41 -1.61
N GLU A 46 5.68 -9.98 -0.66
CA GLU A 46 5.25 -10.14 0.73
C GLU A 46 4.94 -8.78 1.38
N ASN A 47 5.79 -7.78 1.16
CA ASN A 47 5.57 -6.41 1.61
C ASN A 47 4.29 -5.81 1.03
N GLY A 48 4.02 -6.05 -0.25
CA GLY A 48 2.78 -5.64 -0.92
C GLY A 48 1.54 -6.30 -0.29
N ILE A 49 1.63 -7.59 0.07
CA ILE A 49 0.56 -8.31 0.78
C ILE A 49 0.31 -7.69 2.15
N ILE A 50 1.37 -7.49 2.94
CA ILE A 50 1.26 -6.89 4.28
C ILE A 50 0.63 -5.51 4.17
N MET A 51 1.11 -4.68 3.25
CA MET A 51 0.59 -3.32 3.05
C MET A 51 -0.90 -3.30 2.67
N SER A 52 -1.36 -4.26 1.87
CA SER A 52 -2.76 -4.34 1.43
C SER A 52 -3.71 -4.94 2.47
N LYS A 53 -3.23 -5.83 3.34
CA LYS A 53 -4.04 -6.60 4.28
C LYS A 53 -3.85 -6.21 5.75
N ALA A 54 -2.82 -5.44 6.10
CA ALA A 54 -2.59 -5.01 7.46
C ALA A 54 -3.74 -4.11 7.95
N ARG A 55 -4.12 -4.30 9.23
CA ARG A 55 -5.12 -3.45 9.89
C ARG A 55 -4.55 -2.10 10.32
N ARG A 56 -3.23 -2.05 10.60
CA ARG A 56 -2.52 -0.85 11.00
C ARG A 56 -1.95 -0.17 9.78
N TYR A 57 -1.79 1.15 9.86
CA TYR A 57 -1.17 1.90 8.78
C TYR A 57 0.30 1.52 8.60
N PRO A 58 0.74 1.31 7.35
CA PRO A 58 2.11 0.93 7.06
C PRO A 58 3.08 2.10 7.23
N LEU A 59 4.19 1.85 7.92
CA LEU A 59 5.37 2.70 7.97
C LEU A 59 6.49 1.99 7.22
N LEU A 60 6.88 2.54 6.09
CA LEU A 60 7.77 1.92 5.12
C LEU A 60 9.17 2.47 5.28
N ILE A 61 10.12 1.59 5.56
CA ILE A 61 11.56 1.93 5.57
C ILE A 61 12.04 1.85 4.12
N ASP A 62 12.22 3.00 3.50
CA ASP A 62 12.49 3.14 2.07
C ASP A 62 13.66 4.10 1.80
N PRO A 63 14.89 3.67 2.02
CA PRO A 63 16.06 4.52 1.79
C PRO A 63 16.25 4.91 0.33
N GLN A 64 15.75 4.10 -0.59
CA GLN A 64 15.94 4.27 -2.04
C GLN A 64 14.75 4.92 -2.75
N GLY A 65 13.61 5.07 -2.09
CA GLY A 65 12.41 5.69 -2.67
C GLY A 65 11.56 4.75 -3.55
N GLN A 66 11.75 3.44 -3.46
CA GLN A 66 10.99 2.46 -4.24
C GLN A 66 9.54 2.35 -3.79
N ALA A 67 9.32 2.22 -2.49
CA ALA A 67 7.99 2.20 -1.91
C ALA A 67 7.25 3.50 -2.17
N ASN A 68 7.94 4.63 -2.06
CA ASN A 68 7.38 5.95 -2.37
C ASN A 68 6.89 6.01 -3.82
N LYS A 69 7.72 5.60 -4.79
CA LYS A 69 7.35 5.55 -6.21
C LYS A 69 6.17 4.62 -6.45
N TYR A 70 6.20 3.43 -5.84
CA TYR A 70 5.13 2.44 -5.95
C TYR A 70 3.78 2.98 -5.44
N ILE A 71 3.74 3.57 -4.24
CA ILE A 71 2.52 4.12 -3.66
C ILE A 71 1.99 5.28 -4.49
N ARG A 72 2.86 6.17 -5.00
CA ARG A 72 2.46 7.27 -5.87
C ARG A 72 1.83 6.78 -7.18
N ASN A 73 2.40 5.72 -7.77
CA ASN A 73 1.84 5.12 -8.98
C ASN A 73 0.50 4.44 -8.69
N MET A 74 0.41 3.73 -7.57
CA MET A 74 -0.82 3.08 -7.13
C MET A 74 -1.94 4.08 -6.86
N GLY A 75 -1.61 5.24 -6.28
CA GLY A 75 -2.56 6.32 -6.03
C GLY A 75 -3.00 7.11 -7.27
N LYS A 76 -2.26 6.98 -8.38
CA LYS A 76 -2.64 7.56 -9.69
C LYS A 76 -3.56 6.66 -10.50
N ASP A 77 -3.62 5.37 -10.16
CA ASP A 77 -4.48 4.43 -10.87
C ASP A 77 -5.95 4.63 -10.45
N PRO A 78 -6.83 5.06 -11.34
CA PRO A 78 -8.24 5.31 -11.03
C PRO A 78 -9.00 4.06 -10.59
N ASN A 79 -8.50 2.86 -10.91
CA ASN A 79 -9.09 1.60 -10.44
C ASN A 79 -8.80 1.31 -8.96
N LEU A 80 -7.73 1.88 -8.40
CA LEU A 80 -7.30 1.65 -7.02
C LEU A 80 -7.66 2.81 -6.10
N SER A 81 -7.58 4.04 -6.59
CA SER A 81 -7.89 5.26 -5.84
C SER A 81 -8.79 6.16 -6.67
N GLU A 82 -10.09 6.23 -6.34
CA GLU A 82 -11.05 7.09 -7.02
C GLU A 82 -10.75 8.59 -6.82
N GLN A 83 -10.20 8.94 -5.66
CA GLN A 83 -9.97 10.32 -5.24
C GLN A 83 -8.51 10.79 -5.42
N GLY A 84 -7.61 9.88 -5.84
CA GLY A 84 -6.19 10.15 -5.99
C GLY A 84 -5.41 10.14 -4.67
N ILE A 85 -4.15 10.56 -4.75
CA ILE A 85 -3.21 10.58 -3.62
C ILE A 85 -2.69 11.99 -3.38
N GLU A 86 -2.67 12.41 -2.13
CA GLU A 86 -2.01 13.62 -1.67
C GLU A 86 -0.70 13.27 -0.96
N VAL A 87 0.33 14.05 -1.21
CA VAL A 87 1.65 13.85 -0.62
C VAL A 87 1.98 15.03 0.27
N CYS A 88 2.37 14.73 1.50
CA CYS A 88 2.77 15.75 2.48
C CYS A 88 4.03 15.31 3.23
N LYS A 89 4.68 16.27 3.85
CA LYS A 89 5.81 16.05 4.76
C LYS A 89 5.44 16.53 6.15
N LEU A 90 6.00 15.90 7.17
CA LEU A 90 5.79 16.32 8.56
C LEU A 90 6.26 17.77 8.83
N THR A 91 7.25 18.24 8.04
CA THR A 91 7.79 19.60 8.13
C THR A 91 6.88 20.66 7.51
N ASP A 92 5.87 20.28 6.76
CA ASP A 92 4.98 21.21 6.08
C ASP A 92 4.00 21.82 7.10
N LYS A 93 3.87 23.14 7.12
CA LYS A 93 2.97 23.86 8.05
C LYS A 93 1.50 23.43 7.91
N ASN A 94 1.11 22.95 6.75
CA ASN A 94 -0.26 22.59 6.42
C ASN A 94 -0.52 21.07 6.40
N PHE A 95 0.40 20.24 6.93
CA PHE A 95 0.26 18.79 6.85
C PHE A 95 -1.04 18.28 7.52
N LEU A 96 -1.41 18.86 8.67
CA LEU A 96 -2.67 18.53 9.36
C LEU A 96 -3.88 18.81 8.47
N ARG A 97 -3.92 19.95 7.80
CA ARG A 97 -5.01 20.32 6.91
C ARG A 97 -5.12 19.38 5.71
N THR A 98 -3.98 18.97 5.13
CA THR A 98 -3.93 17.97 4.06
C THR A 98 -4.47 16.63 4.55
N LEU A 99 -4.08 16.22 5.75
CA LEU A 99 -4.55 14.99 6.37
C LEU A 99 -6.06 15.05 6.67
N GLU A 100 -6.57 16.15 7.22
CA GLU A 100 -7.99 16.41 7.46
C GLU A 100 -8.82 16.29 6.18
N ASN A 101 -8.35 16.92 5.10
CA ASN A 101 -8.99 16.83 3.80
C ASN A 101 -8.96 15.40 3.24
N GLY A 102 -7.84 14.70 3.38
CA GLY A 102 -7.71 13.30 2.99
C GLY A 102 -8.75 12.41 3.67
N VAL A 103 -8.90 12.53 4.99
CA VAL A 103 -9.88 11.77 5.76
C VAL A 103 -11.31 12.11 5.36
N ARG A 104 -11.62 13.40 5.20
CA ARG A 104 -12.97 13.87 4.84
C ARG A 104 -13.41 13.40 3.47
N PHE A 105 -12.53 13.49 2.48
CA PHE A 105 -12.85 13.17 1.08
C PHE A 105 -12.51 11.74 0.69
N GLY A 106 -11.89 10.95 1.57
CA GLY A 106 -11.48 9.58 1.26
C GLY A 106 -10.26 9.47 0.36
N ARG A 107 -9.43 10.54 0.27
CA ARG A 107 -8.18 10.54 -0.50
C ARG A 107 -7.11 9.74 0.19
N TRP A 108 -6.24 9.15 -0.60
CA TRP A 108 -5.04 8.53 -0.05
C TRP A 108 -4.04 9.62 0.35
N VAL A 109 -3.40 9.45 1.50
CA VAL A 109 -2.37 10.39 1.96
C VAL A 109 -1.07 9.63 2.17
N LEU A 110 -0.01 10.13 1.53
CA LEU A 110 1.36 9.66 1.68
C LEU A 110 2.16 10.70 2.46
N MET A 111 2.57 10.35 3.66
CA MET A 111 3.47 11.19 4.46
C MET A 111 4.90 10.74 4.26
N GLU A 112 5.72 11.65 3.71
CA GLU A 112 7.10 11.36 3.37
C GLU A 112 8.09 11.83 4.44
N ASN A 113 9.21 11.11 4.50
CA ASN A 113 10.37 11.48 5.27
C ASN A 113 10.10 11.64 6.77
N ILE A 114 9.43 10.65 7.35
CA ILE A 114 9.16 10.60 8.78
C ILE A 114 10.46 10.27 9.52
N GLY A 115 10.74 11.02 10.59
CA GLY A 115 11.84 10.73 11.51
C GLY A 115 11.50 9.62 12.50
N GLU A 116 12.35 9.44 13.52
CA GLU A 116 12.15 8.42 14.56
C GLU A 116 10.98 8.75 15.51
N GLN A 117 10.63 10.02 15.62
CA GLN A 117 9.52 10.48 16.43
C GLN A 117 8.32 10.80 15.56
N LEU A 118 7.17 10.28 15.95
CA LEU A 118 5.88 10.61 15.35
C LEU A 118 5.25 11.79 16.12
N ASP A 119 4.59 12.67 15.37
CA ASP A 119 3.84 13.77 15.96
C ASP A 119 2.65 13.23 16.76
N ALA A 120 2.45 13.74 17.97
CA ALA A 120 1.36 13.33 18.84
C ALA A 120 -0.04 13.58 18.23
N SER A 121 -0.16 14.56 17.33
CA SER A 121 -1.42 14.86 16.62
C SER A 121 -1.87 13.72 15.70
N LEU A 122 -0.96 12.85 15.27
CA LEU A 122 -1.26 11.68 14.44
C LEU A 122 -1.77 10.48 15.26
N GLU A 123 -1.59 10.48 16.58
CA GLU A 123 -1.91 9.33 17.42
C GLU A 123 -3.36 8.86 17.30
N PRO A 124 -4.39 9.73 17.34
CA PRO A 124 -5.79 9.31 17.18
C PRO A 124 -6.05 8.64 15.84
N LEU A 125 -5.35 9.10 14.78
CA LEU A 125 -5.45 8.50 13.45
C LEU A 125 -4.80 7.12 13.42
N LEU A 126 -3.58 6.97 13.96
CA LEU A 126 -2.85 5.72 13.98
C LEU A 126 -3.56 4.63 14.78
N LEU A 127 -4.17 5.01 15.90
CA LEU A 127 -4.97 4.13 16.75
C LEU A 127 -6.39 3.93 16.21
N GLN A 128 -6.77 4.62 15.11
CA GLN A 128 -8.11 4.58 14.53
C GLN A 128 -9.23 4.84 15.57
N GLN A 129 -9.01 5.82 16.44
CA GLN A 129 -9.96 6.20 17.48
C GLN A 129 -11.17 6.90 16.87
N ARG A 130 -12.14 6.09 16.42
CA ARG A 130 -13.38 6.57 15.84
C ARG A 130 -14.47 6.62 16.91
N PHE A 131 -15.27 7.66 16.87
CA PHE A 131 -16.45 7.81 17.72
C PHE A 131 -17.67 8.16 16.85
N LYS A 132 -18.84 7.82 17.35
CA LYS A 132 -20.10 8.12 16.64
C LYS A 132 -20.70 9.40 17.20
N GLN A 133 -20.98 10.35 16.31
CA GLN A 133 -21.69 11.58 16.64
C GLN A 133 -22.78 11.81 15.60
N GLY A 134 -24.04 11.91 16.04
CA GLY A 134 -25.16 12.14 15.12
C GLY A 134 -25.37 11.05 14.06
N GLY A 135 -24.95 9.78 14.34
CA GLY A 135 -25.06 8.67 13.40
C GLY A 135 -23.88 8.54 12.41
N THR A 136 -22.98 9.53 12.38
CA THR A 136 -21.79 9.53 11.51
C THR A 136 -20.56 9.12 12.31
N GLU A 137 -19.69 8.32 11.72
CA GLU A 137 -18.36 8.04 12.31
C GLU A 137 -17.49 9.28 12.15
N MET A 138 -16.91 9.71 13.26
CA MET A 138 -16.03 10.87 13.34
C MET A 138 -14.68 10.47 13.92
N ILE A 139 -13.64 11.22 13.56
CA ILE A 139 -12.31 11.11 14.15
C ILE A 139 -11.84 12.51 14.57
N LYS A 140 -11.09 12.57 15.67
CA LYS A 140 -10.45 13.80 16.11
C LYS A 140 -9.01 13.82 15.62
N ILE A 141 -8.63 14.85 14.86
CA ILE A 141 -7.26 15.08 14.39
C ILE A 141 -6.86 16.48 14.88
N GLY A 142 -5.83 16.56 15.74
CA GLY A 142 -5.52 17.82 16.41
C GLY A 142 -6.72 18.35 17.18
N ASP A 143 -7.17 19.56 16.84
CA ASP A 143 -8.34 20.20 17.48
C ASP A 143 -9.64 20.03 16.66
N SER A 144 -9.57 19.45 15.47
CA SER A 144 -10.69 19.33 14.54
C SER A 144 -11.37 17.96 14.67
N GLN A 145 -12.71 17.95 14.61
CA GLN A 145 -13.52 16.74 14.48
C GLN A 145 -13.98 16.58 13.03
N ILE A 146 -13.68 15.45 12.42
CA ILE A 146 -13.84 15.24 10.97
C ILE A 146 -14.62 13.96 10.73
N PRO A 147 -15.57 13.97 9.76
CA PRO A 147 -16.27 12.75 9.35
C PRO A 147 -15.28 11.77 8.72
N TRP A 148 -15.40 10.50 9.12
CA TRP A 148 -14.57 9.42 8.63
C TRP A 148 -15.09 8.90 7.29
N ASN A 149 -14.19 8.77 6.31
CA ASN A 149 -14.47 8.11 5.04
C ASN A 149 -13.71 6.78 4.95
N ASN A 150 -14.42 5.70 4.64
CA ASN A 150 -13.85 4.34 4.59
C ASN A 150 -12.88 4.11 3.41
N GLN A 151 -12.89 4.97 2.39
CA GLN A 151 -11.96 4.91 1.27
C GLN A 151 -10.58 5.50 1.61
N PHE A 152 -10.48 6.22 2.71
CA PHE A 152 -9.24 6.82 3.18
C PHE A 152 -8.17 5.76 3.46
N ARG A 153 -6.97 5.99 2.93
CA ARG A 153 -5.77 5.19 3.23
C ARG A 153 -4.62 6.12 3.58
N PHE A 154 -3.84 5.70 4.54
CA PHE A 154 -2.70 6.47 5.03
C PHE A 154 -1.44 5.63 4.93
N PHE A 155 -0.41 6.21 4.31
CA PHE A 155 0.90 5.60 4.12
C PHE A 155 1.97 6.53 4.68
N MET A 156 2.97 5.94 5.28
CA MET A 156 4.10 6.65 5.86
C MET A 156 5.40 6.08 5.31
N THR A 157 6.34 6.96 4.95
CA THR A 157 7.66 6.53 4.46
C THR A 157 8.78 7.23 5.21
N THR A 158 9.87 6.52 5.45
CA THR A 158 11.10 7.06 5.99
C THR A 158 12.27 6.75 5.06
N LYS A 159 13.19 7.70 4.93
CA LYS A 159 14.44 7.50 4.18
C LYS A 159 15.58 6.95 5.03
N MET A 160 15.36 6.81 6.33
CA MET A 160 16.37 6.30 7.25
C MET A 160 16.59 4.81 6.96
N PRO A 161 17.83 4.36 6.75
CA PRO A 161 18.11 2.96 6.41
C PRO A 161 17.92 2.01 7.60
N ASN A 162 18.14 2.49 8.81
CA ASN A 162 18.00 1.71 10.04
C ASN A 162 17.41 2.57 11.17
N PRO A 163 16.12 2.93 11.10
CA PRO A 163 15.49 3.76 12.12
C PRO A 163 15.25 2.96 13.40
N HIS A 164 15.50 3.58 14.55
CA HIS A 164 15.21 3.02 15.86
C HIS A 164 13.92 3.61 16.42
N TYR A 165 12.80 3.01 16.07
CA TYR A 165 11.50 3.44 16.59
C TYR A 165 11.28 2.92 18.02
N ALA A 166 10.74 3.78 18.88
CA ALA A 166 10.31 3.37 20.20
C ALA A 166 9.22 2.28 20.13
N PRO A 167 9.16 1.36 21.11
CA PRO A 167 8.15 0.30 21.14
C PRO A 167 6.72 0.82 21.01
N GLU A 168 6.45 2.01 21.54
CA GLU A 168 5.15 2.68 21.45
C GLU A 168 4.72 2.99 20.01
N VAL A 169 5.67 3.35 19.16
CA VAL A 169 5.43 3.58 17.73
C VAL A 169 5.17 2.26 17.02
N CYS A 170 6.02 1.24 17.29
CA CYS A 170 5.91 -0.08 16.65
C CYS A 170 4.56 -0.77 16.91
N VAL A 171 3.92 -0.48 18.06
CA VAL A 171 2.59 -1.02 18.36
C VAL A 171 1.49 -0.33 17.55
N LYS A 172 1.66 0.94 17.17
CA LYS A 172 0.65 1.76 16.49
C LYS A 172 0.67 1.58 14.97
N VAL A 173 1.80 1.15 14.38
CA VAL A 173 2.01 1.06 12.94
C VAL A 173 2.45 -0.33 12.52
N SER A 174 2.38 -0.64 11.23
CA SER A 174 2.99 -1.83 10.64
C SER A 174 4.31 -1.42 9.99
N LEU A 175 5.44 -1.78 10.62
CA LEU A 175 6.76 -1.54 10.06
C LEU A 175 7.02 -2.52 8.92
N ILE A 176 7.38 -1.99 7.76
CA ILE A 176 7.68 -2.77 6.56
C ILE A 176 9.01 -2.29 5.98
N ASN A 177 9.93 -3.21 5.79
CA ASN A 177 11.24 -2.88 5.22
C ASN A 177 11.21 -3.05 3.69
N PHE A 178 11.36 -1.94 2.97
CA PHE A 178 11.50 -1.88 1.51
C PHE A 178 12.96 -1.67 1.06
N ALA A 179 13.93 -1.99 1.92
CA ALA A 179 15.32 -2.00 1.49
C ALA A 179 15.50 -3.08 0.40
N ILE A 180 16.24 -2.71 -0.64
CA ILE A 180 16.46 -3.59 -1.78
C ILE A 180 17.28 -4.83 -1.38
N THR A 181 16.88 -5.98 -1.88
CA THR A 181 17.67 -7.21 -1.78
C THR A 181 18.76 -7.23 -2.87
N PRO A 182 19.87 -7.98 -2.69
CA PRO A 182 20.89 -8.13 -3.73
C PRO A 182 20.30 -8.60 -5.07
N SER A 183 19.42 -9.57 -5.05
CA SER A 183 18.72 -10.06 -6.26
C SER A 183 17.82 -9.01 -6.91
N GLY A 184 17.09 -8.23 -6.11
CA GLY A 184 16.29 -7.12 -6.61
C GLY A 184 17.14 -5.99 -7.21
N LEU A 185 18.35 -5.78 -6.70
CA LEU A 185 19.31 -4.83 -7.28
C LEU A 185 19.83 -5.32 -8.63
N GLU A 186 20.18 -6.60 -8.74
CA GLU A 186 20.59 -7.23 -10.01
C GLU A 186 19.50 -7.08 -11.08
N ASP A 187 18.25 -7.36 -10.75
CA ASP A 187 17.12 -7.21 -11.68
C ASP A 187 16.93 -5.76 -12.13
N GLN A 188 17.11 -4.79 -11.24
CA GLN A 188 17.02 -3.37 -11.59
C GLN A 188 18.15 -2.91 -12.49
N ILE A 189 19.39 -3.31 -12.18
CA ILE A 189 20.57 -2.98 -13.01
C ILE A 189 20.41 -3.63 -14.39
N LEU A 190 19.98 -4.90 -14.45
CA LEU A 190 19.70 -5.58 -15.70
C LEU A 190 18.64 -4.82 -16.51
N GLY A 191 17.58 -4.36 -15.86
CA GLY A 191 16.55 -3.55 -16.52
C GLY A 191 17.10 -2.26 -17.15
N ILE A 192 17.98 -1.55 -16.43
CA ILE A 192 18.64 -0.33 -16.93
C ILE A 192 19.52 -0.65 -18.14
N VAL A 193 20.36 -1.70 -18.05
CA VAL A 193 21.24 -2.12 -19.15
C VAL A 193 20.41 -2.50 -20.39
N VAL A 194 19.30 -3.22 -20.20
CA VAL A 194 18.43 -3.61 -21.33
C VAL A 194 17.78 -2.38 -21.97
N ILE A 195 17.36 -1.39 -21.20
CA ILE A 195 16.80 -0.14 -21.73
C ILE A 195 17.82 0.60 -22.61
N GLU A 196 19.07 0.66 -22.18
CA GLU A 196 20.13 1.36 -22.90
C GLU A 196 20.61 0.58 -24.14
N GLU A 197 20.77 -0.75 -24.03
CA GLU A 197 21.32 -1.56 -25.13
C GLU A 197 20.23 -2.02 -26.11
N ARG A 198 19.03 -2.33 -25.65
CA ARG A 198 17.97 -2.93 -26.45
C ARG A 198 16.57 -2.39 -26.08
N PRO A 199 16.30 -1.10 -26.33
CA PRO A 199 15.02 -0.47 -25.98
C PRO A 199 13.82 -1.16 -26.65
N ASP A 200 13.99 -1.72 -27.84
CA ASP A 200 12.99 -2.50 -28.57
C ASP A 200 12.49 -3.73 -27.78
N MET A 201 13.35 -4.36 -27.00
CA MET A 201 12.99 -5.52 -26.19
C MET A 201 12.21 -5.11 -24.94
N GLU A 202 12.57 -4.00 -24.31
CA GLU A 202 11.85 -3.48 -23.16
C GLU A 202 10.44 -2.99 -23.51
N GLU A 203 10.28 -2.33 -24.67
CA GLU A 203 8.96 -1.95 -25.18
C GLU A 203 8.06 -3.17 -25.41
N LYS A 204 8.59 -4.22 -26.05
CA LYS A 204 7.86 -5.49 -26.26
C LYS A 204 7.49 -6.16 -24.94
N LYS A 205 8.40 -6.21 -24.00
CA LYS A 205 8.15 -6.75 -22.66
C LYS A 205 7.02 -5.99 -21.96
N ASN A 206 7.06 -4.66 -21.97
CA ASN A 206 6.04 -3.82 -21.35
C ASN A 206 4.66 -3.99 -22.04
N ALA A 207 4.63 -4.08 -23.36
CA ALA A 207 3.41 -4.36 -24.11
C ALA A 207 2.82 -5.73 -23.78
N LEU A 208 3.67 -6.77 -23.64
CA LEU A 208 3.26 -8.11 -23.23
C LEU A 208 2.72 -8.14 -21.79
N VAL A 209 3.36 -7.44 -20.85
CA VAL A 209 2.90 -7.35 -19.46
C VAL A 209 1.51 -6.71 -19.40
N LEU A 210 1.30 -5.61 -20.12
CA LEU A 210 0.01 -4.92 -20.18
C LEU A 210 -1.08 -5.80 -20.82
N SER A 211 -0.74 -6.48 -21.92
CA SER A 211 -1.66 -7.41 -22.60
C SER A 211 -2.04 -8.58 -21.70
N ASN A 212 -1.08 -9.16 -21.01
CA ASN A 212 -1.30 -10.26 -20.06
C ASN A 212 -2.20 -9.83 -18.88
N ALA A 213 -1.95 -8.64 -18.31
CA ALA A 213 -2.77 -8.09 -17.26
C ALA A 213 -4.23 -7.86 -17.71
N ARG A 214 -4.41 -7.37 -18.95
CA ARG A 214 -5.75 -7.19 -19.53
C ARG A 214 -6.47 -8.52 -19.70
N MET A 215 -5.82 -9.51 -20.32
CA MET A 215 -6.41 -10.84 -20.52
C MET A 215 -6.78 -11.52 -19.20
N GLN A 216 -5.94 -11.41 -18.16
CA GLN A 216 -6.24 -11.97 -16.85
C GLN A 216 -7.42 -11.27 -16.17
N LYS A 217 -7.55 -9.95 -16.33
CA LYS A 217 -8.69 -9.21 -15.81
C LYS A 217 -10.00 -9.62 -16.51
N GLU A 218 -9.97 -9.80 -17.84
CA GLU A 218 -11.10 -10.27 -18.62
C GLU A 218 -11.50 -11.70 -18.22
N LEU A 219 -10.52 -12.59 -18.01
CA LEU A 219 -10.75 -13.97 -17.58
C LEU A 219 -11.42 -14.00 -16.18
N SER A 220 -10.92 -13.22 -15.23
CA SER A 220 -11.54 -13.11 -13.91
C SER A 220 -12.98 -12.56 -13.98
N ALA A 221 -13.21 -11.56 -14.83
CA ALA A 221 -14.57 -11.01 -15.02
C ALA A 221 -15.53 -12.04 -15.63
N LEU A 222 -15.06 -12.88 -16.55
CA LEU A 222 -15.84 -13.99 -17.11
C LEU A 222 -16.13 -15.07 -16.06
N GLU A 223 -15.15 -15.42 -15.23
CA GLU A 223 -15.35 -16.37 -14.12
C GLU A 223 -16.42 -15.86 -13.15
N ASP A 224 -16.36 -14.60 -12.76
CA ASP A 224 -17.37 -13.97 -11.88
C ASP A 224 -18.76 -13.95 -12.53
N LEU A 225 -18.84 -13.68 -13.84
CA LEU A 225 -20.09 -13.73 -14.60
C LEU A 225 -20.70 -15.14 -14.62
N ILE A 226 -19.88 -16.17 -14.85
CA ILE A 226 -20.30 -17.57 -14.82
C ILE A 226 -20.84 -17.93 -13.43
N LEU A 227 -20.14 -17.57 -12.36
CA LEU A 227 -20.57 -17.81 -11.00
C LEU A 227 -21.89 -17.11 -10.67
N THR A 228 -22.07 -15.89 -11.16
CA THR A 228 -23.31 -15.15 -10.98
C THR A 228 -24.48 -15.84 -11.71
N LYS A 229 -24.26 -16.26 -12.95
CA LYS A 229 -25.26 -16.98 -13.73
C LYS A 229 -25.65 -18.34 -13.13
N LEU A 230 -24.68 -19.06 -12.57
CA LEU A 230 -24.94 -20.31 -11.87
C LEU A 230 -25.73 -20.12 -10.55
N ARG A 231 -25.63 -18.94 -9.92
CA ARG A 231 -26.43 -18.62 -8.72
C ARG A 231 -27.86 -18.18 -9.07
N GLU A 232 -28.07 -17.64 -10.25
CA GLU A 232 -29.40 -17.20 -10.76
C GLU A 232 -30.21 -18.35 -11.38
N ALA A 233 -29.56 -19.47 -11.73
CA ALA A 233 -30.18 -20.69 -12.26
C ALA A 233 -30.60 -21.64 -11.13
#